data_c9d0361f46c3d41195f385a9a496c21c
#
_entry.id   c9d0361f46c3d41195f385a9a496c21c
#
_cell.length_a   1.000
_cell.length_b   1.000
_cell.length_c   1.000
_cell.angle_alpha   90.00
_cell.angle_beta   90.00
_cell.angle_gamma   90.00
#
_symmetry.space_group_name_H-M   'P 1'
#
loop_
_entity.id
_entity.type
_entity.pdbx_description
1 polymer ?
#
loop_
_entity_poly.entity_id
_entity_poly.type
_entity_poly.pdbx_seq_one_letter_code
_entity_poly.pdbx_strand_id
1 'polypeptide(L)'
;MVKKNASILIILLFLYSLVTAQESGIKNLVFEGAGLRGIAYCGAIKELENRKLIAGIEKVGGTSAGAVTALCISLGYTSDEIAQLLYATNFKKFNDGRYFFAGGIYRMKKYYGWYRGERLNRWLEKIIREKTGNENITFEELYAKGFKDLYVTATVLNQQKLLILSRLNYPRMKVKDAVRVSMSIPLYFEAPFIDSSGNLIRRPVTTQGLDIMVDGGLTGNFPIHIFDSAYTRNSRKEFVANMATLGFRIDNERQIESDKKEGELVNMPVTSLKEYTAAFYNMMIENLNRQSLSTDDWKRTVSIADAEIAPRIRKLSKAEITNLIKNGNFATKEYFSNH
;
A
#
# COMPACT_ATOMS: atom_id res chain seq x y z
N MET A 1 30.34 -41.39 34.22
CA MET A 1 30.71 -40.07 33.69
C MET A 1 30.00 -39.69 32.39
N VAL A 2 29.64 -40.62 31.48
CA VAL A 2 29.05 -40.33 30.17
C VAL A 2 27.60 -39.76 30.24
N LYS A 3 26.76 -40.14 31.21
CA LYS A 3 25.37 -39.65 31.35
C LYS A 3 25.26 -38.18 31.78
N LYS A 4 26.23 -37.61 32.49
CA LYS A 4 26.23 -36.20 32.91
C LYS A 4 26.56 -35.25 31.76
N ASN A 5 27.37 -35.67 30.80
CA ASN A 5 27.76 -34.84 29.65
C ASN A 5 26.65 -34.74 28.59
N ALA A 6 25.81 -35.79 28.45
CA ALA A 6 24.68 -35.75 27.52
C ALA A 6 23.58 -34.76 27.96
N SER A 7 23.31 -34.67 29.27
CA SER A 7 22.32 -33.73 29.80
C SER A 7 22.78 -32.26 29.65
N ILE A 8 24.08 -31.98 29.80
CA ILE A 8 24.64 -30.64 29.59
C ILE A 8 24.57 -30.24 28.11
N LEU A 9 24.82 -31.17 27.20
CA LEU A 9 24.74 -30.93 25.75
C LEU A 9 23.32 -30.65 25.31
N ILE A 10 22.32 -31.34 25.84
CA ILE A 10 20.90 -31.10 25.54
C ILE A 10 20.45 -29.74 26.10
N ILE A 11 20.88 -29.33 27.28
CA ILE A 11 20.59 -28.02 27.85
C ILE A 11 21.26 -26.91 27.04
N LEU A 12 22.49 -27.09 26.56
CA LEU A 12 23.18 -26.15 25.69
C LEU A 12 22.52 -26.04 24.33
N LEU A 13 22.03 -27.13 23.74
CA LEU A 13 21.26 -27.12 22.49
C LEU A 13 19.88 -26.45 22.67
N PHE A 14 19.25 -26.63 23.83
CA PHE A 14 17.99 -25.94 24.15
C PHE A 14 18.20 -24.44 24.40
N LEU A 15 19.31 -24.06 25.07
CA LEU A 15 19.71 -22.66 25.24
C LEU A 15 20.12 -22.01 23.91
N TYR A 16 20.76 -22.76 23.00
CA TYR A 16 21.10 -22.28 21.67
C TYR A 16 19.85 -22.07 20.79
N SER A 17 18.82 -22.91 20.93
CA SER A 17 17.56 -22.73 20.25
C SER A 17 16.71 -21.56 20.81
N LEU A 18 16.96 -21.14 22.05
CA LEU A 18 16.33 -19.95 22.64
C LEU A 18 17.05 -18.64 22.28
N VAL A 19 18.31 -18.70 21.86
CA VAL A 19 19.08 -17.49 21.47
C VAL A 19 18.87 -17.08 20.01
N THR A 20 18.23 -17.90 19.17
CA THR A 20 18.04 -17.60 17.75
C THR A 20 16.64 -17.06 17.39
N ALA A 21 15.80 -16.78 18.34
CA ALA A 21 14.67 -15.90 18.12
C ALA A 21 15.13 -14.44 18.36
N GLN A 22 16.05 -13.95 17.52
CA GLN A 22 16.25 -12.51 17.40
C GLN A 22 14.92 -11.97 16.87
N GLU A 23 14.08 -11.42 17.78
CA GLU A 23 12.90 -10.68 17.38
C GLU A 23 13.38 -9.67 16.34
N SER A 24 13.03 -9.87 15.10
CA SER A 24 13.24 -8.82 14.12
C SER A 24 12.53 -7.61 14.69
N GLY A 25 13.23 -6.53 14.91
CA GLY A 25 12.66 -5.31 15.50
C GLY A 25 11.57 -4.66 14.64
N ILE A 26 11.11 -5.33 13.56
CA ILE A 26 10.10 -4.84 12.64
C ILE A 26 8.72 -5.00 13.28
N LYS A 27 8.05 -3.87 13.47
CA LYS A 27 6.71 -3.74 14.05
C LYS A 27 5.70 -3.14 13.08
N ASN A 28 6.16 -2.45 12.04
CA ASN A 28 5.32 -1.74 11.10
C ASN A 28 5.65 -2.12 9.66
N LEU A 29 4.62 -2.26 8.81
CA LEU A 29 4.78 -2.44 7.37
C LEU A 29 4.14 -1.29 6.61
N VAL A 30 4.81 -0.82 5.55
CA VAL A 30 4.33 0.24 4.69
C VAL A 30 4.41 -0.20 3.22
N PHE A 31 3.34 0.02 2.45
CA PHE A 31 3.24 -0.39 1.06
C PHE A 31 2.97 0.80 0.15
N GLU A 32 3.80 0.95 -0.86
CA GLU A 32 3.65 1.96 -1.91
C GLU A 32 2.42 1.70 -2.77
N GLY A 33 1.85 2.77 -3.36
CA GLY A 33 0.84 2.68 -4.40
C GLY A 33 1.44 2.19 -5.72
N ALA A 34 0.94 1.10 -6.26
CA ALA A 34 1.54 0.44 -7.42
C ALA A 34 0.53 -0.05 -8.48
N GLY A 35 -0.75 0.31 -8.34
CA GLY A 35 -1.80 -0.21 -9.22
C GLY A 35 -1.83 -1.74 -9.25
N LEU A 36 -1.96 -2.34 -10.44
CA LEU A 36 -2.00 -3.82 -10.56
C LEU A 36 -0.67 -4.50 -10.20
N ARG A 37 0.45 -3.78 -10.21
CA ARG A 37 1.77 -4.32 -9.81
C ARG A 37 1.81 -4.68 -8.32
N GLY A 38 0.91 -4.11 -7.51
CA GLY A 38 0.76 -4.46 -6.08
C GLY A 38 0.54 -5.95 -5.79
N ILE A 39 0.20 -6.76 -6.81
CA ILE A 39 0.18 -8.23 -6.71
C ILE A 39 1.55 -8.79 -6.27
N ALA A 40 2.65 -8.10 -6.57
CA ALA A 40 3.98 -8.49 -6.12
C ALA A 40 4.10 -8.52 -4.59
N TYR A 41 3.32 -7.73 -3.88
CA TYR A 41 3.31 -7.74 -2.41
C TYR A 41 2.88 -9.09 -1.82
N CYS A 42 2.10 -9.91 -2.55
CA CYS A 42 1.79 -11.27 -2.10
C CYS A 42 3.06 -12.11 -1.89
N GLY A 43 4.05 -11.95 -2.79
CA GLY A 43 5.34 -12.63 -2.65
C GLY A 43 6.16 -12.13 -1.47
N ALA A 44 6.15 -10.81 -1.24
CA ALA A 44 6.80 -10.20 -0.08
C ALA A 44 6.17 -10.69 1.24
N ILE A 45 4.84 -10.67 1.31
CA ILE A 45 4.10 -11.17 2.49
C ILE A 45 4.42 -12.65 2.73
N LYS A 46 4.49 -13.48 1.67
CA LYS A 46 4.86 -14.90 1.78
C LYS A 46 6.22 -15.09 2.44
N GLU A 47 7.21 -14.29 2.07
CA GLU A 47 8.53 -14.35 2.70
C GLU A 47 8.49 -13.90 4.17
N LEU A 48 7.71 -12.85 4.50
CA LEU A 48 7.51 -12.44 5.88
C LEU A 48 6.80 -13.53 6.72
N GLU A 49 5.84 -14.26 6.14
CA GLU A 49 5.18 -15.41 6.76
C GLU A 49 6.17 -16.53 7.03
N ASN A 50 7.00 -16.90 6.03
CA ASN A 50 8.03 -17.93 6.16
C ASN A 50 9.00 -17.61 7.29
N ARG A 51 9.32 -16.35 7.50
CA ARG A 51 10.16 -15.85 8.58
C ARG A 51 9.41 -15.63 9.91
N LYS A 52 8.10 -15.90 9.94
CA LYS A 52 7.23 -15.72 11.11
C LYS A 52 7.15 -14.27 11.62
N LEU A 53 7.40 -13.29 10.74
CA LEU A 53 7.43 -11.87 11.08
C LEU A 53 6.03 -11.25 11.18
N ILE A 54 5.07 -11.76 10.41
CA ILE A 54 3.69 -11.21 10.33
C ILE A 54 2.99 -11.16 11.70
N ALA A 55 3.26 -12.14 12.57
CA ALA A 55 2.66 -12.18 13.90
C ALA A 55 3.10 -11.00 14.79
N GLY A 56 4.36 -10.55 14.66
CA GLY A 56 4.92 -9.42 15.41
C GLY A 56 4.54 -8.04 14.86
N ILE A 57 3.88 -7.95 13.69
CA ILE A 57 3.47 -6.68 13.11
C ILE A 57 2.28 -6.09 13.85
N GLU A 58 2.40 -4.84 14.27
CA GLU A 58 1.39 -4.08 15.01
C GLU A 58 0.62 -3.11 14.11
N LYS A 59 1.32 -2.41 13.22
CA LYS A 59 0.74 -1.39 12.33
C LYS A 59 1.03 -1.69 10.87
N VAL A 60 0.06 -1.39 10.04
CA VAL A 60 0.21 -1.54 8.58
C VAL A 60 -0.32 -0.30 7.89
N GLY A 61 0.40 0.17 6.87
CA GLY A 61 0.02 1.36 6.15
C GLY A 61 0.27 1.26 4.66
N GLY A 62 -0.43 2.08 3.88
CA GLY A 62 -0.19 2.09 2.44
C GLY A 62 -1.04 3.09 1.67
N THR A 63 -0.72 3.17 0.39
CA THR A 63 -1.35 4.05 -0.60
C THR A 63 -1.98 3.22 -1.70
N SER A 64 -3.21 3.52 -2.13
CA SER A 64 -3.83 2.90 -3.31
C SER A 64 -3.80 1.36 -3.24
N ALA A 65 -3.13 0.68 -4.18
CA ALA A 65 -2.93 -0.77 -4.12
C ALA A 65 -2.21 -1.22 -2.84
N GLY A 66 -1.28 -0.41 -2.33
CA GLY A 66 -0.63 -0.64 -1.03
C GLY A 66 -1.61 -0.54 0.14
N ALA A 67 -2.60 0.36 0.06
CA ALA A 67 -3.67 0.45 1.07
C ALA A 67 -4.56 -0.80 1.10
N VAL A 68 -4.82 -1.40 -0.08
CA VAL A 68 -5.53 -2.70 -0.17
C VAL A 68 -4.69 -3.81 0.46
N THR A 69 -3.38 -3.83 0.19
CA THR A 69 -2.47 -4.81 0.80
C THR A 69 -2.42 -4.64 2.32
N ALA A 70 -2.27 -3.41 2.81
CA ALA A 70 -2.30 -3.10 4.24
C ALA A 70 -3.63 -3.51 4.89
N LEU A 71 -4.76 -3.26 4.23
CA LEU A 71 -6.09 -3.71 4.68
C LEU A 71 -6.12 -5.24 4.81
N CYS A 72 -5.68 -5.98 3.81
CA CYS A 72 -5.68 -7.44 3.84
C CYS A 72 -4.82 -7.98 5.01
N ILE A 73 -3.62 -7.43 5.22
CA ILE A 73 -2.76 -7.82 6.34
C ILE A 73 -3.41 -7.44 7.68
N SER A 74 -4.01 -6.25 7.79
CA SER A 74 -4.73 -5.82 8.99
C SER A 74 -5.83 -6.81 9.34
N LEU A 75 -6.60 -7.26 8.36
CA LEU A 75 -7.68 -8.23 8.49
C LEU A 75 -7.22 -9.67 8.72
N GLY A 76 -5.90 -9.94 8.71
CA GLY A 76 -5.36 -11.28 8.93
C GLY A 76 -5.47 -12.21 7.73
N TYR A 77 -5.57 -11.68 6.50
CA TYR A 77 -5.43 -12.51 5.30
C TYR A 77 -4.00 -12.99 5.15
N THR A 78 -3.82 -14.27 4.80
CA THR A 78 -2.52 -14.82 4.42
C THR A 78 -2.13 -14.40 3.00
N SER A 79 -0.85 -14.51 2.66
CA SER A 79 -0.36 -14.24 1.31
C SER A 79 -1.08 -15.07 0.24
N ASP A 80 -1.38 -16.33 0.55
CA ASP A 80 -2.09 -17.23 -0.37
C ASP A 80 -3.56 -16.83 -0.54
N GLU A 81 -4.25 -16.42 0.54
CA GLU A 81 -5.61 -15.87 0.47
C GLU A 81 -5.66 -14.58 -0.34
N ILE A 82 -4.69 -13.66 -0.13
CA ILE A 82 -4.59 -12.42 -0.91
C ILE A 82 -4.36 -12.72 -2.39
N ALA A 83 -3.44 -13.63 -2.71
CA ALA A 83 -3.18 -14.04 -4.08
C ALA A 83 -4.44 -14.63 -4.74
N GLN A 84 -5.16 -15.53 -4.06
CA GLN A 84 -6.42 -16.10 -4.56
C GLN A 84 -7.49 -15.02 -4.80
N LEU A 85 -7.64 -14.08 -3.86
CA LEU A 85 -8.55 -12.95 -3.97
C LEU A 85 -8.25 -12.11 -5.22
N LEU A 86 -6.97 -11.78 -5.44
CA LEU A 86 -6.55 -10.98 -6.58
C LEU A 86 -6.68 -11.75 -7.91
N TYR A 87 -6.37 -13.04 -7.93
CA TYR A 87 -6.58 -13.92 -9.10
C TYR A 87 -8.05 -14.01 -9.49
N ALA A 88 -8.95 -14.14 -8.53
CA ALA A 88 -10.38 -14.23 -8.77
C ALA A 88 -11.00 -12.90 -9.21
N THR A 89 -10.28 -11.77 -9.00
CA THR A 89 -10.82 -10.44 -9.26
C THR A 89 -10.60 -10.01 -10.70
N ASN A 90 -11.70 -9.76 -11.41
CA ASN A 90 -11.64 -9.11 -12.71
C ASN A 90 -11.66 -7.59 -12.54
N PHE A 91 -10.47 -6.98 -12.43
CA PHE A 91 -10.29 -5.55 -12.21
C PHE A 91 -10.95 -4.66 -13.28
N LYS A 92 -11.10 -5.16 -14.54
CA LYS A 92 -11.87 -4.43 -15.57
C LYS A 92 -13.32 -4.17 -15.18
N LYS A 93 -13.89 -4.99 -14.29
CA LYS A 93 -15.25 -4.77 -13.79
C LYS A 93 -15.37 -3.55 -12.89
N PHE A 94 -14.27 -3.00 -12.36
CA PHE A 94 -14.29 -1.75 -11.62
C PHE A 94 -14.56 -0.54 -12.52
N ASN A 95 -14.39 -0.70 -13.83
CA ASN A 95 -14.76 0.27 -14.85
C ASN A 95 -16.30 0.30 -15.02
N ASP A 96 -16.99 0.85 -14.04
CA ASP A 96 -18.44 0.86 -13.98
C ASP A 96 -19.05 2.23 -14.30
N GLY A 97 -20.29 2.21 -14.79
CA GLY A 97 -21.04 3.42 -15.11
C GLY A 97 -22.01 3.18 -16.26
N ARG A 98 -23.20 3.80 -16.17
CA ARG A 98 -24.19 3.75 -17.25
C ARG A 98 -23.80 4.72 -18.39
N TYR A 99 -24.27 4.43 -19.63
CA TYR A 99 -24.10 5.29 -20.81
C TYR A 99 -22.61 5.64 -21.03
N PHE A 100 -21.82 4.63 -21.34
CA PHE A 100 -20.34 4.66 -21.35
C PHE A 100 -19.72 6.00 -21.77
N PHE A 101 -20.07 6.55 -22.91
CA PHE A 101 -19.49 7.80 -23.41
C PHE A 101 -20.18 9.05 -22.84
N ALA A 102 -21.47 9.24 -23.09
CA ALA A 102 -22.22 10.41 -22.62
C ALA A 102 -22.27 10.48 -21.09
N GLY A 103 -22.48 9.31 -20.43
CA GLY A 103 -22.45 9.23 -18.98
C GLY A 103 -21.06 9.46 -18.40
N GLY A 104 -19.98 9.07 -19.11
CA GLY A 104 -18.59 9.35 -18.73
C GLY A 104 -18.31 10.84 -18.73
N ILE A 105 -18.66 11.54 -19.80
CA ILE A 105 -18.49 13.01 -19.91
C ILE A 105 -19.28 13.74 -18.81
N TYR A 106 -20.54 13.33 -18.59
CA TYR A 106 -21.37 13.91 -17.52
C TYR A 106 -20.70 13.74 -16.14
N ARG A 107 -20.24 12.54 -15.81
CA ARG A 107 -19.56 12.26 -14.53
C ARG A 107 -18.25 13.02 -14.41
N MET A 108 -17.47 13.08 -15.49
CA MET A 108 -16.22 13.84 -15.54
C MET A 108 -16.44 15.32 -15.19
N LYS A 109 -17.46 15.95 -15.78
CA LYS A 109 -17.80 17.36 -15.52
C LYS A 109 -18.38 17.60 -14.14
N LYS A 110 -19.19 16.69 -13.63
CA LYS A 110 -19.96 16.90 -12.40
C LYS A 110 -19.31 16.28 -11.16
N TYR A 111 -18.61 15.16 -11.31
CA TYR A 111 -18.05 14.37 -10.21
C TYR A 111 -16.55 14.06 -10.39
N TYR A 112 -15.90 14.71 -11.34
CA TYR A 112 -14.45 14.67 -11.58
C TYR A 112 -13.89 13.28 -11.90
N GLY A 113 -14.71 12.34 -12.42
CA GLY A 113 -14.24 11.01 -12.78
C GLY A 113 -15.10 10.29 -13.82
N TRP A 114 -14.46 9.43 -14.60
CA TRP A 114 -15.11 8.67 -15.67
C TRP A 114 -15.97 7.52 -15.15
N TYR A 115 -15.42 6.75 -14.21
CA TYR A 115 -16.05 5.57 -13.60
C TYR A 115 -16.58 5.87 -12.20
N ARG A 116 -17.67 5.19 -11.81
CA ARG A 116 -18.33 5.40 -10.51
C ARG A 116 -17.55 4.81 -9.34
N GLY A 117 -16.89 3.65 -9.55
CA GLY A 117 -16.20 2.91 -8.51
C GLY A 117 -17.12 2.16 -7.53
N GLU A 118 -18.41 1.97 -7.87
CA GLU A 118 -19.35 1.22 -7.03
C GLU A 118 -19.01 -0.26 -6.93
N ARG A 119 -18.45 -0.83 -7.99
CA ARG A 119 -18.02 -2.24 -7.98
C ARG A 119 -16.76 -2.44 -7.15
N LEU A 120 -15.86 -1.46 -7.13
CA LEU A 120 -14.72 -1.44 -6.24
C LEU A 120 -15.19 -1.42 -4.78
N ASN A 121 -16.15 -0.57 -4.44
CA ASN A 121 -16.73 -0.52 -3.10
C ASN A 121 -17.30 -1.87 -2.66
N ARG A 122 -18.15 -2.49 -3.51
CA ARG A 122 -18.74 -3.80 -3.18
C ARG A 122 -17.68 -4.89 -3.01
N TRP A 123 -16.57 -4.77 -3.73
CA TRP A 123 -15.45 -5.68 -3.57
C TRP A 123 -14.76 -5.46 -2.21
N LEU A 124 -14.53 -4.21 -1.79
CA LEU A 124 -14.00 -3.89 -0.45
C LEU A 124 -14.95 -4.36 0.66
N GLU A 125 -16.25 -4.13 0.51
CA GLU A 125 -17.29 -4.61 1.43
C GLU A 125 -17.23 -6.13 1.62
N LYS A 126 -17.06 -6.87 0.52
CA LYS A 126 -16.96 -8.34 0.56
C LYS A 126 -15.76 -8.79 1.39
N ILE A 127 -14.55 -8.28 1.10
CA ILE A 127 -13.33 -8.72 1.78
C ILE A 127 -13.32 -8.32 3.27
N ILE A 128 -13.87 -7.16 3.60
CA ILE A 128 -13.97 -6.72 5.00
C ILE A 128 -14.98 -7.58 5.75
N ARG A 129 -16.17 -7.80 5.18
CA ARG A 129 -17.21 -8.63 5.80
C ARG A 129 -16.74 -10.06 6.06
N GLU A 130 -15.96 -10.64 5.15
CA GLU A 130 -15.46 -12.01 5.25
C GLU A 130 -14.65 -12.24 6.54
N LYS A 131 -13.83 -11.27 6.95
CA LYS A 131 -12.96 -11.39 8.13
C LYS A 131 -13.56 -10.77 9.40
N THR A 132 -14.44 -9.77 9.28
CA THR A 132 -14.95 -9.01 10.44
C THR A 132 -16.40 -9.26 10.77
N GLY A 133 -17.17 -9.83 9.82
CA GLY A 133 -18.62 -9.95 9.90
C GLY A 133 -19.37 -8.63 9.64
N ASN A 134 -18.66 -7.49 9.49
CA ASN A 134 -19.24 -6.16 9.32
C ASN A 134 -18.49 -5.36 8.25
N GLU A 135 -19.08 -5.17 7.09
CA GLU A 135 -18.50 -4.38 6.00
C GLU A 135 -18.41 -2.88 6.28
N ASN A 136 -19.11 -2.41 7.30
CA ASN A 136 -19.13 -1.00 7.71
C ASN A 136 -18.24 -0.74 8.94
N ILE A 137 -17.39 -1.68 9.31
CA ILE A 137 -16.50 -1.55 10.45
C ILE A 137 -15.67 -0.26 10.36
N THR A 138 -15.59 0.47 11.46
CA THR A 138 -14.79 1.68 11.60
C THR A 138 -13.36 1.34 12.01
N PHE A 139 -12.44 2.31 11.90
CA PHE A 139 -11.06 2.10 12.37
C PHE A 139 -10.98 1.76 13.86
N GLU A 140 -11.80 2.43 14.69
CA GLU A 140 -11.85 2.17 16.14
C GLU A 140 -12.37 0.76 16.45
N GLU A 141 -13.46 0.35 15.80
CA GLU A 141 -14.03 -0.99 15.96
C GLU A 141 -13.08 -2.08 15.46
N LEU A 142 -12.36 -1.83 14.34
CA LEU A 142 -11.37 -2.74 13.79
C LEU A 142 -10.27 -3.02 14.83
N TYR A 143 -9.70 -1.97 15.40
CA TYR A 143 -8.67 -2.06 16.42
C TYR A 143 -9.18 -2.72 17.70
N ALA A 144 -10.39 -2.36 18.16
CA ALA A 144 -11.02 -2.94 19.36
C ALA A 144 -11.26 -4.45 19.24
N LYS A 145 -11.43 -4.97 18.00
CA LYS A 145 -11.53 -6.42 17.74
C LYS A 145 -10.16 -7.12 17.67
N GLY A 146 -9.04 -6.42 17.92
CA GLY A 146 -7.70 -7.01 17.93
C GLY A 146 -7.05 -7.15 16.56
N PHE A 147 -7.60 -6.52 15.51
CA PHE A 147 -6.95 -6.43 14.22
C PHE A 147 -5.77 -5.44 14.25
N LYS A 148 -4.80 -5.60 13.32
CA LYS A 148 -3.64 -4.70 13.25
C LYS A 148 -4.09 -3.28 12.92
N ASP A 149 -3.43 -2.28 13.52
CA ASP A 149 -3.78 -0.87 13.34
C ASP A 149 -3.49 -0.43 11.90
N LEU A 150 -4.52 0.04 11.19
CA LEU A 150 -4.49 0.33 9.76
C LEU A 150 -4.35 1.84 9.52
N TYR A 151 -3.44 2.19 8.59
CA TYR A 151 -3.18 3.55 8.13
C TYR A 151 -3.30 3.62 6.63
N VAL A 152 -4.11 4.53 6.12
CA VAL A 152 -4.38 4.70 4.71
C VAL A 152 -4.10 6.13 4.30
N THR A 153 -3.31 6.33 3.24
CA THR A 153 -3.03 7.68 2.75
C THR A 153 -4.00 8.12 1.68
N ALA A 154 -4.29 9.40 1.66
CA ALA A 154 -5.12 10.06 0.65
C ALA A 154 -4.59 11.47 0.38
N THR A 155 -4.95 12.06 -0.75
CA THR A 155 -4.66 13.46 -1.06
C THR A 155 -5.93 14.30 -0.91
N VAL A 156 -5.87 15.37 -0.12
CA VAL A 156 -6.89 16.42 -0.11
C VAL A 156 -6.55 17.39 -1.23
N LEU A 157 -7.26 17.30 -2.35
CA LEU A 157 -6.91 18.01 -3.58
C LEU A 157 -7.03 19.52 -3.44
N ASN A 158 -8.13 20.00 -2.87
CA ASN A 158 -8.39 21.44 -2.67
C ASN A 158 -7.49 22.09 -1.60
N GLN A 159 -6.83 21.30 -0.77
CA GLN A 159 -5.86 21.77 0.23
C GLN A 159 -4.40 21.40 -0.12
N GLN A 160 -4.18 20.65 -1.21
CA GLN A 160 -2.87 20.21 -1.70
C GLN A 160 -2.02 19.52 -0.61
N LYS A 161 -2.64 18.68 0.21
CA LYS A 161 -1.95 18.03 1.32
C LYS A 161 -2.21 16.52 1.39
N LEU A 162 -1.22 15.80 1.91
CA LEU A 162 -1.36 14.42 2.32
C LEU A 162 -2.26 14.32 3.56
N LEU A 163 -3.16 13.35 3.55
CA LEU A 163 -4.00 12.99 4.68
C LEU A 163 -3.74 11.52 5.05
N ILE A 164 -3.59 11.28 6.34
CA ILE A 164 -3.49 9.93 6.89
C ILE A 164 -4.82 9.58 7.56
N LEU A 165 -5.53 8.64 6.96
CA LEU A 165 -6.79 8.10 7.46
C LEU A 165 -6.46 6.90 8.36
N SER A 166 -6.76 7.02 9.64
CA SER A 166 -6.44 6.02 10.65
C SER A 166 -7.33 6.18 11.88
N ARG A 167 -7.25 5.26 12.80
CA ARG A 167 -7.91 5.35 14.10
C ARG A 167 -7.56 6.63 14.88
N LEU A 168 -6.33 7.12 14.75
CA LEU A 168 -5.88 8.31 15.48
C LEU A 168 -6.54 9.60 14.98
N ASN A 169 -6.76 9.70 13.65
CA ASN A 169 -7.26 10.92 13.01
C ASN A 169 -8.76 10.85 12.70
N TYR A 170 -9.25 9.65 12.34
CA TYR A 170 -10.63 9.41 11.90
C TYR A 170 -11.20 8.12 12.49
N PRO A 171 -11.32 7.99 13.84
CA PRO A 171 -11.69 6.74 14.51
C PRO A 171 -13.03 6.17 14.02
N ARG A 172 -14.00 7.02 13.74
CA ARG A 172 -15.35 6.63 13.30
C ARG A 172 -15.51 6.47 11.78
N MET A 173 -14.47 6.76 10.98
CA MET A 173 -14.53 6.54 9.53
C MET A 173 -14.57 5.04 9.23
N LYS A 174 -15.43 4.64 8.29
CA LYS A 174 -15.49 3.25 7.82
C LYS A 174 -14.21 2.91 7.06
N VAL A 175 -13.61 1.76 7.37
CA VAL A 175 -12.37 1.31 6.76
C VAL A 175 -12.49 1.19 5.23
N LYS A 176 -13.62 0.68 4.73
CA LYS A 176 -13.89 0.60 3.29
C LYS A 176 -13.84 1.97 2.61
N ASP A 177 -14.35 3.00 3.27
CA ASP A 177 -14.41 4.35 2.72
C ASP A 177 -13.01 4.98 2.64
N ALA A 178 -12.17 4.75 3.66
CA ALA A 178 -10.77 5.17 3.65
C ALA A 178 -9.98 4.54 2.49
N VAL A 179 -10.08 3.21 2.33
CA VAL A 179 -9.39 2.51 1.23
C VAL A 179 -9.97 2.92 -0.12
N ARG A 180 -11.29 3.12 -0.23
CA ARG A 180 -11.93 3.63 -1.46
C ARG A 180 -11.41 5.02 -1.83
N VAL A 181 -11.22 5.91 -0.85
CA VAL A 181 -10.61 7.23 -1.05
C VAL A 181 -9.21 7.09 -1.59
N SER A 182 -8.37 6.29 -0.94
CA SER A 182 -6.99 6.04 -1.34
C SER A 182 -6.83 5.49 -2.76
N MET A 183 -7.84 4.78 -3.27
CA MET A 183 -7.88 4.23 -4.63
C MET A 183 -8.59 5.15 -5.64
N SER A 184 -8.88 6.40 -5.30
CA SER A 184 -9.60 7.34 -6.15
C SER A 184 -8.66 8.05 -7.13
N ILE A 185 -8.15 7.30 -8.12
CA ILE A 185 -7.29 7.85 -9.17
C ILE A 185 -8.02 9.02 -9.86
N PRO A 186 -7.41 10.23 -9.88
CA PRO A 186 -8.01 11.42 -10.46
C PRO A 186 -8.47 11.19 -11.89
N LEU A 187 -9.63 11.75 -12.24
CA LEU A 187 -10.28 11.64 -13.56
C LEU A 187 -10.72 10.21 -13.92
N TYR A 188 -10.17 9.19 -13.28
CA TYR A 188 -10.54 7.79 -13.54
C TYR A 188 -11.78 7.38 -12.75
N PHE A 189 -11.76 7.51 -11.42
CA PHE A 189 -12.93 7.32 -10.58
C PHE A 189 -13.55 8.66 -10.16
N GLU A 190 -14.89 8.69 -9.98
CA GLU A 190 -15.55 9.83 -9.35
C GLU A 190 -14.86 10.16 -8.03
N ALA A 191 -14.53 11.45 -7.84
CA ALA A 191 -13.88 11.91 -6.63
C ALA A 191 -14.83 11.77 -5.43
N PRO A 192 -14.42 11.13 -4.34
CA PRO A 192 -15.14 11.17 -3.09
C PRO A 192 -14.90 12.49 -2.38
N PHE A 193 -15.85 12.89 -1.53
CA PHE A 193 -15.77 14.07 -0.70
C PHE A 193 -15.86 13.63 0.77
N ILE A 194 -15.19 14.33 1.65
CA ILE A 194 -15.34 14.12 3.08
C ILE A 194 -15.72 15.44 3.77
N ASP A 195 -16.54 15.33 4.81
CA ASP A 195 -16.80 16.44 5.72
C ASP A 195 -15.73 16.53 6.82
N SER A 196 -15.84 17.55 7.68
CA SER A 196 -14.92 17.75 8.81
C SER A 196 -14.92 16.61 9.84
N SER A 197 -15.94 15.77 9.83
CA SER A 197 -16.06 14.59 10.71
C SER A 197 -15.50 13.30 10.07
N GLY A 198 -15.03 13.37 8.81
CA GLY A 198 -14.53 12.21 8.04
C GLY A 198 -15.62 11.34 7.41
N ASN A 199 -16.88 11.82 7.35
CA ASN A 199 -17.92 11.10 6.65
C ASN A 199 -17.76 11.23 5.14
N LEU A 200 -17.77 10.08 4.45
CA LEU A 200 -17.72 10.03 3.00
C LEU A 200 -19.04 10.49 2.39
N ILE A 201 -19.00 11.55 1.59
CA ILE A 201 -20.12 12.07 0.85
C ILE A 201 -19.89 11.82 -0.63
N ARG A 202 -20.81 11.06 -1.24
CA ARG A 202 -20.78 10.80 -2.68
C ARG A 202 -21.77 11.68 -3.37
N ARG A 203 -21.33 12.32 -4.47
CA ARG A 203 -22.18 13.17 -5.31
C ARG A 203 -22.92 14.23 -4.51
N PRO A 204 -22.19 15.09 -3.77
CA PRO A 204 -22.81 16.14 -2.98
C PRO A 204 -23.60 17.09 -3.87
N VAL A 205 -24.63 17.72 -3.32
CA VAL A 205 -25.39 18.79 -3.98
C VAL A 205 -24.55 20.06 -4.08
N THR A 206 -23.78 20.35 -3.04
CA THR A 206 -22.78 21.42 -2.97
C THR A 206 -21.45 20.86 -2.47
N THR A 207 -20.36 21.42 -2.94
CA THR A 207 -19.00 21.07 -2.50
C THR A 207 -18.46 22.03 -1.42
N GLN A 208 -19.27 23.03 -1.05
CA GLN A 208 -18.88 24.01 -0.02
C GLN A 208 -18.68 23.31 1.33
N GLY A 209 -17.54 23.55 1.96
CA GLY A 209 -17.18 22.97 3.26
C GLY A 209 -16.77 21.49 3.20
N LEU A 210 -16.58 20.93 2.00
CA LEU A 210 -16.13 19.55 1.79
C LEU A 210 -14.71 19.51 1.27
N ASP A 211 -13.96 18.52 1.72
CA ASP A 211 -12.65 18.17 1.17
C ASP A 211 -12.82 17.23 -0.04
N ILE A 212 -12.17 17.61 -1.15
CA ILE A 212 -12.16 16.79 -2.37
C ILE A 212 -11.01 15.81 -2.27
N MET A 213 -11.35 14.52 -2.26
CA MET A 213 -10.38 13.47 -2.04
C MET A 213 -9.98 12.80 -3.34
N VAL A 214 -8.69 12.48 -3.45
CA VAL A 214 -8.13 11.68 -4.53
C VAL A 214 -7.09 10.70 -3.98
N ASP A 215 -6.58 9.83 -4.86
CA ASP A 215 -5.55 8.83 -4.54
C ASP A 215 -4.36 9.48 -3.82
N GLY A 216 -3.90 8.81 -2.77
CA GLY A 216 -2.77 9.27 -1.96
C GLY A 216 -1.45 9.36 -2.72
N GLY A 217 -1.36 8.69 -3.88
CA GLY A 217 -0.17 8.68 -4.72
C GLY A 217 0.29 10.05 -5.20
N LEU A 218 -0.61 11.04 -5.29
CA LEU A 218 -0.24 12.40 -5.71
C LEU A 218 0.69 13.11 -4.73
N THR A 219 0.51 12.91 -3.43
CA THR A 219 1.28 13.63 -2.39
C THR A 219 2.12 12.72 -1.50
N GLY A 220 1.93 11.41 -1.55
CA GLY A 220 2.63 10.46 -0.71
C GLY A 220 2.46 9.01 -1.18
N ASN A 221 3.00 8.69 -2.37
CA ASN A 221 2.84 7.35 -2.96
C ASN A 221 3.52 6.27 -2.14
N PHE A 222 4.73 6.54 -1.64
CA PHE A 222 5.46 5.68 -0.71
C PHE A 222 5.47 6.31 0.68
N PRO A 223 4.49 5.99 1.54
CA PRO A 223 4.31 6.70 2.79
C PRO A 223 5.20 6.15 3.92
N ILE A 224 6.51 5.99 3.68
CA ILE A 224 7.47 5.37 4.61
C ILE A 224 7.54 6.10 5.96
N HIS A 225 7.24 7.41 5.98
CA HIS A 225 7.33 8.26 7.16
C HIS A 225 6.09 8.28 8.06
N ILE A 226 5.03 7.51 7.73
CA ILE A 226 3.77 7.57 8.50
C ILE A 226 3.90 7.09 9.94
N PHE A 227 4.95 6.35 10.26
CA PHE A 227 5.26 5.84 11.60
C PHE A 227 6.51 6.48 12.21
N ASP A 228 7.10 7.47 11.53
CA ASP A 228 8.26 8.19 12.01
C ASP A 228 7.86 9.29 12.98
N SER A 229 8.76 9.66 13.87
CA SER A 229 8.63 10.85 14.66
C SER A 229 8.97 12.08 13.82
N ALA A 230 8.15 13.11 13.91
CA ALA A 230 8.38 14.34 13.16
C ALA A 230 8.71 15.50 14.11
N TYR A 231 9.68 16.32 13.71
CA TYR A 231 9.99 17.57 14.40
C TYR A 231 10.15 18.71 13.41
N THR A 232 10.07 19.96 13.88
CA THR A 232 10.24 21.12 13.01
C THR A 232 11.59 21.76 13.28
N ARG A 233 12.41 21.88 12.22
CA ARG A 233 13.68 22.61 12.25
C ARG A 233 13.71 23.64 11.13
N ASN A 234 14.02 24.90 11.47
CA ASN A 234 14.09 25.99 10.48
C ASN A 234 12.84 26.07 9.58
N SER A 235 11.64 25.95 10.17
CA SER A 235 10.35 25.94 9.47
C SER A 235 10.16 24.76 8.50
N ARG A 236 11.05 23.77 8.51
CA ARG A 236 10.93 22.54 7.74
C ARG A 236 10.58 21.38 8.67
N LYS A 237 9.71 20.50 8.19
CA LYS A 237 9.39 19.25 8.87
C LYS A 237 10.47 18.23 8.54
N GLU A 238 11.15 17.75 9.58
CA GLU A 238 12.14 16.68 9.48
C GLU A 238 11.62 15.43 10.17
N PHE A 239 12.05 14.26 9.73
CA PHE A 239 11.64 12.98 10.30
C PHE A 239 12.82 12.27 10.95
N VAL A 240 12.54 11.58 12.06
CA VAL A 240 13.43 10.60 12.65
C VAL A 240 12.92 9.23 12.25
N ALA A 241 13.70 8.52 11.44
CA ALA A 241 13.32 7.23 10.89
C ALA A 241 13.03 6.21 12.01
N ASN A 242 11.87 5.63 11.98
CA ASN A 242 11.53 4.50 12.84
C ASN A 242 12.03 3.20 12.21
N MET A 243 13.17 2.72 12.65
CA MET A 243 13.80 1.50 12.11
C MET A 243 13.01 0.21 12.36
N ALA A 244 11.96 0.26 13.18
CA ALA A 244 10.97 -0.81 13.29
C ALA A 244 9.96 -0.82 12.14
N THR A 245 10.09 0.07 11.15
CA THR A 245 9.24 0.14 9.96
C THR A 245 9.96 -0.45 8.76
N LEU A 246 9.34 -1.41 8.07
CA LEU A 246 9.79 -1.94 6.79
C LEU A 246 8.84 -1.49 5.68
N GLY A 247 9.39 -0.83 4.68
CA GLY A 247 8.68 -0.35 3.52
C GLY A 247 8.84 -1.27 2.31
N PHE A 248 7.78 -1.36 1.49
CA PHE A 248 7.78 -2.11 0.23
C PHE A 248 7.38 -1.18 -0.89
N ARG A 249 8.22 -1.11 -1.92
CA ARG A 249 7.95 -0.33 -3.14
C ARG A 249 8.15 -1.19 -4.39
N ILE A 250 7.53 -0.78 -5.49
CA ILE A 250 7.63 -1.49 -6.77
C ILE A 250 8.14 -0.54 -7.82
N ASP A 251 9.25 -0.90 -8.45
CA ASP A 251 9.90 -0.06 -9.43
C ASP A 251 10.42 -0.83 -10.64
N ASN A 252 10.80 -0.10 -11.68
CA ASN A 252 11.49 -0.69 -12.81
C ASN A 252 12.86 -1.22 -12.39
N GLU A 253 13.26 -2.38 -12.91
CA GLU A 253 14.52 -3.04 -12.55
C GLU A 253 15.74 -2.16 -12.76
N ARG A 254 15.79 -1.41 -13.88
CA ARG A 254 16.91 -0.47 -14.17
C ARG A 254 16.97 0.65 -13.13
N GLN A 255 15.80 1.11 -12.66
CA GLN A 255 15.75 2.13 -11.62
C GLN A 255 16.23 1.59 -10.27
N ILE A 256 15.85 0.36 -9.92
CA ILE A 256 16.35 -0.30 -8.71
C ILE A 256 17.88 -0.44 -8.74
N GLU A 257 18.44 -0.81 -9.89
CA GLU A 257 19.88 -0.89 -10.07
C GLU A 257 20.56 0.48 -9.97
N SER A 258 19.93 1.53 -10.51
CA SER A 258 20.43 2.90 -10.42
C SER A 258 20.40 3.39 -8.97
N ASP A 259 19.30 3.13 -8.24
CA ASP A 259 19.16 3.53 -6.84
C ASP A 259 20.21 2.87 -5.93
N LYS A 260 20.57 1.60 -6.16
CA LYS A 260 21.65 0.90 -5.44
C LYS A 260 23.02 1.56 -5.62
N LYS A 261 23.20 2.34 -6.67
CA LYS A 261 24.45 3.05 -7.01
C LYS A 261 24.38 4.55 -6.74
N GLU A 262 23.36 5.01 -6.01
CA GLU A 262 23.05 6.44 -5.81
C GLU A 262 22.93 7.20 -7.14
N GLY A 263 22.43 6.52 -8.17
CA GLY A 263 22.31 7.02 -9.52
C GLY A 263 21.08 7.90 -9.75
N GLU A 264 21.05 8.52 -10.93
CA GLU A 264 19.93 9.37 -11.35
C GLU A 264 18.71 8.57 -11.79
N LEU A 265 17.58 9.26 -11.98
CA LEU A 265 16.37 8.69 -12.56
C LEU A 265 16.63 8.15 -13.97
N VAL A 266 16.20 6.93 -14.22
CA VAL A 266 16.36 6.27 -15.52
C VAL A 266 15.41 6.89 -16.55
N ASN A 267 15.96 7.27 -17.71
CA ASN A 267 15.17 7.83 -18.80
C ASN A 267 14.13 6.85 -19.32
N MET A 268 12.90 7.34 -19.49
CA MET A 268 11.80 6.61 -20.11
C MET A 268 11.66 7.05 -21.58
N PRO A 269 11.74 6.15 -22.56
CA PRO A 269 11.49 6.50 -23.96
C PRO A 269 10.01 6.86 -24.15
N VAL A 270 9.76 7.95 -24.88
CA VAL A 270 8.41 8.44 -25.19
C VAL A 270 8.30 8.61 -26.71
N THR A 271 7.74 7.61 -27.38
CA THR A 271 7.55 7.58 -28.83
C THR A 271 6.07 7.51 -29.25
N SER A 272 5.17 7.32 -28.26
CA SER A 272 3.73 7.19 -28.49
C SER A 272 2.93 7.94 -27.41
N LEU A 273 1.68 8.29 -27.70
CA LEU A 273 0.76 8.89 -26.71
C LEU A 273 0.60 7.97 -25.47
N LYS A 274 0.65 6.66 -25.68
CA LYS A 274 0.58 5.68 -24.58
C LYS A 274 1.80 5.78 -23.66
N GLU A 275 3.00 5.91 -24.22
CA GLU A 275 4.23 6.06 -23.44
C GLU A 275 4.30 7.44 -22.78
N TYR A 276 3.84 8.48 -23.48
CA TYR A 276 3.70 9.82 -22.90
C TYR A 276 2.81 9.81 -21.64
N THR A 277 1.62 9.20 -21.73
CA THR A 277 0.73 9.12 -20.57
C THR A 277 1.29 8.26 -19.44
N ALA A 278 2.02 7.19 -19.75
CA ALA A 278 2.71 6.38 -18.76
C ALA A 278 3.85 7.13 -18.07
N ALA A 279 4.69 7.83 -18.85
CA ALA A 279 5.79 8.65 -18.33
C ALA A 279 5.27 9.80 -17.46
N PHE A 280 4.19 10.47 -17.90
CA PHE A 280 3.54 11.52 -17.11
C PHE A 280 2.99 10.98 -15.77
N TYR A 281 2.32 9.83 -15.81
CA TYR A 281 1.81 9.17 -14.59
C TYR A 281 2.97 8.80 -13.66
N ASN A 282 4.02 8.16 -14.15
CA ASN A 282 5.19 7.78 -13.35
C ASN A 282 5.86 9.01 -12.74
N MET A 283 6.02 10.08 -13.51
CA MET A 283 6.62 11.32 -12.99
C MET A 283 5.79 11.88 -11.83
N MET A 284 4.47 11.95 -11.97
CA MET A 284 3.60 12.51 -10.94
C MET A 284 3.47 11.63 -9.69
N ILE A 285 3.39 10.32 -9.86
CA ILE A 285 3.05 9.40 -8.77
C ILE A 285 4.31 8.79 -8.15
N GLU A 286 5.28 8.39 -8.94
CA GLU A 286 6.44 7.62 -8.47
C GLU A 286 7.67 8.50 -8.19
N ASN A 287 7.98 9.44 -9.08
CA ASN A 287 9.25 10.18 -8.99
C ASN A 287 9.21 11.38 -8.04
N LEU A 288 8.08 12.08 -7.91
CA LEU A 288 7.97 13.20 -6.97
C LEU A 288 8.22 12.78 -5.50
N ASN A 289 7.86 11.55 -5.15
CA ASN A 289 8.05 11.01 -3.79
C ASN A 289 9.45 10.41 -3.57
N ARG A 290 10.13 9.98 -4.63
CA ARG A 290 11.48 9.37 -4.56
C ARG A 290 12.54 10.33 -4.06
N GLN A 291 12.52 11.57 -4.52
CA GLN A 291 13.50 12.60 -4.17
C GLN A 291 13.50 13.00 -2.68
N SER A 292 12.48 12.59 -1.92
CA SER A 292 12.38 12.87 -0.50
C SER A 292 12.94 11.76 0.40
N LEU A 293 13.40 10.64 -0.16
CA LEU A 293 13.90 9.50 0.62
C LEU A 293 15.34 9.73 1.06
N SER A 294 15.59 9.56 2.36
CA SER A 294 16.91 9.60 2.97
C SER A 294 17.64 8.25 2.84
N THR A 295 18.94 8.23 3.14
CA THR A 295 19.72 6.97 3.24
C THR A 295 19.11 5.99 4.24
N ASP A 296 18.57 6.47 5.36
CA ASP A 296 17.94 5.60 6.35
C ASP A 296 16.59 5.05 5.88
N ASP A 297 15.87 5.77 5.02
CA ASP A 297 14.66 5.26 4.37
C ASP A 297 14.98 4.12 3.41
N TRP A 298 16.08 4.23 2.65
CA TRP A 298 16.53 3.16 1.76
C TRP A 298 16.95 1.90 2.51
N LYS A 299 17.60 2.01 3.68
CA LYS A 299 17.98 0.87 4.52
C LYS A 299 16.79 0.04 5.01
N ARG A 300 15.62 0.67 5.16
CA ARG A 300 14.38 0.03 5.61
C ARG A 300 13.37 -0.17 4.47
N THR A 301 13.83 -0.25 3.22
CA THR A 301 12.99 -0.39 2.03
C THR A 301 13.36 -1.62 1.22
N VAL A 302 12.35 -2.43 0.90
CA VAL A 302 12.42 -3.52 -0.07
C VAL A 302 11.95 -3.01 -1.41
N SER A 303 12.85 -2.93 -2.40
CA SER A 303 12.53 -2.54 -3.79
C SER A 303 12.25 -3.80 -4.63
N ILE A 304 11.04 -3.89 -5.18
CA ILE A 304 10.55 -5.05 -5.94
C ILE A 304 10.48 -4.68 -7.42
N ALA A 305 11.08 -5.49 -8.29
CA ALA A 305 11.01 -5.30 -9.74
C ALA A 305 9.58 -5.50 -10.27
N ASP A 306 9.14 -4.56 -11.12
CA ASP A 306 7.77 -4.47 -11.65
C ASP A 306 7.46 -5.45 -12.79
N ALA A 307 8.42 -6.31 -13.17
CA ALA A 307 8.32 -7.25 -14.29
C ALA A 307 7.94 -6.58 -15.62
N GLU A 308 8.35 -5.32 -15.83
CA GLU A 308 8.03 -4.49 -17.00
C GLU A 308 6.52 -4.27 -17.22
N ILE A 309 5.73 -4.39 -16.16
CA ILE A 309 4.27 -4.24 -16.21
C ILE A 309 3.89 -2.78 -15.99
N ALA A 310 3.29 -2.16 -17.03
CA ALA A 310 2.78 -0.80 -16.93
C ALA A 310 1.67 -0.65 -15.86
N PRO A 311 1.63 0.47 -15.09
CA PRO A 311 0.68 0.70 -13.99
C PRO A 311 -0.73 1.05 -14.50
N ARG A 312 -1.37 0.20 -15.29
CA ARG A 312 -2.71 0.44 -15.83
C ARG A 312 -3.68 -0.68 -15.49
N ILE A 313 -4.96 -0.35 -15.30
CA ILE A 313 -6.01 -1.32 -15.00
C ILE A 313 -6.35 -2.16 -16.23
N ARG A 314 -5.88 -3.41 -16.24
CA ARG A 314 -6.14 -4.44 -17.25
C ARG A 314 -6.22 -5.81 -16.63
N LYS A 315 -6.56 -6.81 -17.40
CA LYS A 315 -6.38 -8.20 -16.96
C LYS A 315 -4.92 -8.58 -17.11
N LEU A 316 -4.30 -9.09 -16.07
CA LEU A 316 -2.98 -9.72 -16.13
C LEU A 316 -3.11 -11.18 -16.53
N SER A 317 -2.13 -11.69 -17.25
CA SER A 317 -1.97 -13.11 -17.53
C SER A 317 -1.50 -13.86 -16.27
N LYS A 318 -1.67 -15.18 -16.25
CA LYS A 318 -1.13 -16.00 -15.15
C LYS A 318 0.39 -15.87 -15.01
N ALA A 319 1.09 -15.80 -16.14
CA ALA A 319 2.55 -15.64 -16.15
C ALA A 319 2.99 -14.32 -15.54
N GLU A 320 2.34 -13.19 -15.89
CA GLU A 320 2.63 -11.88 -15.32
C GLU A 320 2.41 -11.86 -13.81
N ILE A 321 1.31 -12.44 -13.34
CA ILE A 321 1.01 -12.53 -11.90
C ILE A 321 2.06 -13.37 -11.18
N THR A 322 2.41 -14.52 -11.76
CA THR A 322 3.43 -15.41 -11.18
C THR A 322 4.79 -14.72 -11.09
N ASN A 323 5.18 -13.97 -12.13
CA ASN A 323 6.45 -13.23 -12.13
C ASN A 323 6.46 -12.12 -11.08
N LEU A 324 5.38 -11.34 -10.96
CA LEU A 324 5.27 -10.32 -9.90
C LEU A 324 5.41 -10.94 -8.50
N ILE A 325 4.71 -12.04 -8.22
CA ILE A 325 4.79 -12.73 -6.92
C ILE A 325 6.21 -13.25 -6.67
N LYS A 326 6.87 -13.82 -7.69
CA LYS A 326 8.27 -14.26 -7.58
C LYS A 326 9.21 -13.10 -7.27
N ASN A 327 9.05 -11.96 -7.96
CA ASN A 327 9.89 -10.78 -7.72
C ASN A 327 9.71 -10.26 -6.30
N GLY A 328 8.48 -10.21 -5.78
CA GLY A 328 8.20 -9.82 -4.40
C GLY A 328 8.88 -10.73 -3.37
N ASN A 329 8.78 -12.05 -3.57
CA ASN A 329 9.44 -13.02 -2.70
C ASN A 329 10.96 -12.90 -2.77
N PHE A 330 11.52 -12.84 -3.98
CA PHE A 330 12.95 -12.74 -4.20
C PHE A 330 13.54 -11.48 -3.56
N ALA A 331 12.96 -10.30 -3.84
CA ALA A 331 13.45 -9.03 -3.31
C ALA A 331 13.41 -9.00 -1.76
N THR A 332 12.35 -9.57 -1.17
CA THR A 332 12.23 -9.63 0.29
C THR A 332 13.25 -10.59 0.89
N LYS A 333 13.47 -11.74 0.24
CA LYS A 333 14.52 -12.70 0.67
C LYS A 333 15.92 -12.09 0.57
N GLU A 334 16.21 -11.39 -0.53
CA GLU A 334 17.48 -10.69 -0.75
C GLU A 334 17.71 -9.63 0.34
N TYR A 335 16.67 -8.82 0.64
CA TYR A 335 16.74 -7.83 1.70
C TYR A 335 17.21 -8.43 3.03
N PHE A 336 16.55 -9.49 3.49
CA PHE A 336 16.92 -10.15 4.77
C PHE A 336 18.20 -10.97 4.72
N SER A 337 18.77 -11.22 3.56
CA SER A 337 20.08 -11.89 3.45
C SER A 337 21.23 -10.88 3.54
N ASN A 338 20.95 -9.60 3.31
CA ASN A 338 21.94 -8.52 3.29
C ASN A 338 21.87 -7.65 4.55
N HIS A 339 20.89 -7.87 5.44
CA HIS A 339 20.67 -7.15 6.70
C HIS A 339 20.53 -8.14 7.86
#